data_d898d51dabbe7a853fe23930aa360a77
#
_entry.id   d898d51dabbe7a853fe23930aa360a77
#
_cell.length_a   1.000
_cell.length_b   1.000
_cell.length_c   1.000
_cell.angle_alpha   90.00
_cell.angle_beta   90.00
_cell.angle_gamma   90.00
#
_symmetry.space_group_name_H-M   'P 1'
#
loop_
_entity.id
_entity.type
_entity.pdbx_description
1 polymer ?
#
loop_
_entity_poly.entity_id
_entity_poly.type
_entity_poly.pdbx_seq_one_letter_code
_entity_poly.pdbx_strand_id
1 'polypeptide(L)'
;MNLEILQNKKNECRTWKNVEPWYSQLQEASKIEKDNLSIDYGDWFSVGSLEDLTQEEYEVILKTAKSLIPWRKGPFKVFGLEIDSEWQSNIKYNLIRPYFNLKDKVVADIGCNNG
;
A
#
# COMPACT_ATOMS: atom_id res chain seq x y z
N MET A 1 -14.88 7.92 -18.79
CA MET A 1 -15.06 6.90 -17.73
C MET A 1 -16.14 7.43 -16.79
N ASN A 2 -17.20 6.65 -16.52
CA ASN A 2 -18.27 7.10 -15.64
C ASN A 2 -17.90 6.82 -14.18
N LEU A 3 -17.63 7.88 -13.41
CA LEU A 3 -17.21 7.79 -12.00
C LEU A 3 -18.26 7.17 -11.09
N GLU A 4 -19.54 7.37 -11.39
CA GLU A 4 -20.64 6.79 -10.63
C GLU A 4 -20.65 5.25 -10.74
N ILE A 5 -20.47 4.72 -11.95
CA ILE A 5 -20.36 3.27 -12.17
C ILE A 5 -19.19 2.68 -11.39
N LEU A 6 -18.05 3.35 -11.41
CA LEU A 6 -16.86 2.90 -10.65
C LEU A 6 -17.11 2.92 -9.15
N GLN A 7 -17.75 3.96 -8.64
CA GLN A 7 -18.06 4.05 -7.21
C GLN A 7 -19.07 2.97 -6.79
N ASN A 8 -20.07 2.69 -7.61
CA ASN A 8 -21.03 1.63 -7.35
C ASN A 8 -20.36 0.25 -7.35
N LYS A 9 -19.46 -0.03 -8.30
CA LYS A 9 -18.70 -1.28 -8.33
C LYS A 9 -17.76 -1.41 -7.14
N LYS A 10 -17.09 -0.34 -6.73
CA LYS A 10 -16.28 -0.32 -5.52
C LYS A 10 -17.10 -0.66 -4.27
N ASN A 11 -18.29 -0.09 -4.13
CA ASN A 11 -19.17 -0.37 -3.01
C ASN A 11 -19.69 -1.81 -3.03
N GLU A 12 -20.05 -2.35 -4.20
CA GLU A 12 -20.44 -3.74 -4.38
C GLU A 12 -19.33 -4.71 -3.95
N CYS A 13 -18.08 -4.47 -4.38
CA CYS A 13 -16.93 -5.32 -4.01
C CYS A 13 -16.69 -5.40 -2.49
N ARG A 14 -17.01 -4.36 -1.74
CA ARG A 14 -16.83 -4.30 -0.28
C ARG A 14 -17.74 -5.29 0.46
N THR A 15 -18.85 -5.69 -0.13
CA THR A 15 -19.83 -6.62 0.46
C THR A 15 -19.54 -8.09 0.12
N TRP A 16 -18.51 -8.39 -0.67
CA TRP A 16 -18.17 -9.76 -1.00
C TRP A 16 -17.62 -10.48 0.23
N LYS A 17 -18.04 -11.72 0.47
CA LYS A 17 -17.68 -12.53 1.65
C LYS A 17 -16.16 -12.67 1.88
N ASN A 18 -15.38 -12.66 0.81
CA ASN A 18 -13.92 -12.75 0.89
C ASN A 18 -13.24 -11.39 1.06
N VAL A 19 -13.96 -10.29 0.91
CA VAL A 19 -13.41 -8.92 1.03
C VAL A 19 -13.85 -8.24 2.33
N GLU A 20 -15.06 -8.52 2.79
CA GLU A 20 -15.65 -7.89 3.96
C GLU A 20 -14.77 -7.94 5.22
N PRO A 21 -14.15 -9.07 5.60
CA PRO A 21 -13.29 -9.11 6.77
C PRO A 21 -12.06 -8.18 6.65
N TRP A 22 -11.49 -8.07 5.46
CA TRP A 22 -10.36 -7.15 5.20
C TRP A 22 -10.81 -5.69 5.21
N TYR A 23 -12.00 -5.44 4.69
CA TYR A 23 -12.56 -4.09 4.65
C TYR A 23 -12.78 -3.52 6.06
N SER A 24 -13.29 -4.33 7.00
CA SER A 24 -13.46 -3.94 8.39
C SER A 24 -12.12 -3.60 9.05
N GLN A 25 -11.06 -4.40 8.81
CA GLN A 25 -9.71 -4.11 9.32
C GLN A 25 -9.13 -2.83 8.72
N LEU A 26 -9.32 -2.60 7.43
CA LEU A 26 -8.88 -1.36 6.76
C LEU A 26 -9.63 -0.14 7.27
N GLN A 27 -10.91 -0.26 7.62
CA GLN A 27 -11.68 0.83 8.24
C GLN A 27 -11.14 1.20 9.61
N GLU A 28 -10.73 0.23 10.44
CA GLU A 28 -10.09 0.52 11.72
C GLU A 28 -8.76 1.25 11.52
N ALA A 29 -7.90 0.77 10.63
CA ALA A 29 -6.64 1.43 10.32
C ALA A 29 -6.84 2.85 9.73
N SER A 30 -7.90 3.07 8.95
CA SER A 30 -8.19 4.39 8.34
C SER A 30 -8.61 5.47 9.32
N LYS A 31 -8.89 5.12 10.57
CA LYS A 31 -9.15 6.10 11.65
C LYS A 31 -7.86 6.72 12.21
N ILE A 32 -6.72 6.13 11.89
CA ILE A 32 -5.41 6.66 12.28
C ILE A 32 -5.04 7.75 11.30
N GLU A 33 -5.31 8.98 11.67
CA GLU A 33 -5.00 10.17 10.88
C GLU A 33 -3.70 10.79 11.41
N LYS A 34 -2.72 10.96 10.50
CA LYS A 34 -1.42 11.57 10.80
C LYS A 34 -1.07 12.56 9.72
N ASP A 35 -0.64 13.73 10.16
CA ASP A 35 -0.17 14.80 9.27
C ASP A 35 1.35 14.75 9.12
N ASN A 36 1.83 15.27 7.99
CA ASN A 36 3.26 15.49 7.72
C ASN A 36 4.14 14.24 7.85
N LEU A 37 3.61 13.08 7.46
CA LEU A 37 4.38 11.84 7.48
C LEU A 37 5.58 11.93 6.53
N SER A 38 6.70 11.37 6.97
CA SER A 38 7.85 11.15 6.09
C SER A 38 7.51 10.11 5.03
N ILE A 39 7.94 10.38 3.78
CA ILE A 39 7.78 9.43 2.67
C ILE A 39 9.16 9.23 2.03
N ASP A 40 9.56 7.99 1.85
CA ASP A 40 10.78 7.61 1.15
C ASP A 40 10.45 6.65 -0.01
N TYR A 41 11.06 6.95 -1.17
CA TYR A 41 10.88 6.22 -2.42
C TYR A 41 12.11 5.36 -2.76
N GLY A 42 12.75 4.77 -1.75
CA GLY A 42 13.87 3.87 -1.93
C GLY A 42 13.49 2.50 -2.48
N ASP A 43 14.32 1.49 -2.23
CA ASP A 43 14.02 0.11 -2.61
C ASP A 43 12.76 -0.42 -1.89
N TRP A 44 12.50 0.10 -0.71
CA TRP A 44 11.26 -0.06 0.03
C TRP A 44 10.49 1.27 -0.03
N PHE A 45 9.25 1.23 -0.48
CA PHE A 45 8.38 2.37 -0.31
C PHE A 45 8.02 2.51 1.16
N SER A 46 8.45 3.62 1.78
CA SER A 46 8.31 3.83 3.22
C SER A 46 7.40 5.03 3.52
N VAL A 47 6.54 4.90 4.51
CA VAL A 47 5.68 5.98 5.00
C VAL A 47 5.63 5.98 6.52
N GLY A 48 5.91 7.13 7.12
CA GLY A 48 5.93 7.32 8.56
C GLY A 48 7.01 6.52 9.29
N SER A 49 7.07 6.74 10.59
CA SER A 49 7.97 6.04 11.52
C SER A 49 7.19 5.46 12.69
N LEU A 50 7.81 4.57 13.46
CA LEU A 50 7.19 4.02 14.68
C LEU A 50 6.86 5.11 15.70
N GLU A 51 7.63 6.20 15.73
CA GLU A 51 7.46 7.32 16.64
C GLU A 51 6.19 8.15 16.35
N ASP A 52 5.63 8.00 15.14
CA ASP A 52 4.39 8.67 14.75
C ASP A 52 3.13 8.01 15.33
N LEU A 53 3.27 6.81 15.92
CA LEU A 53 2.15 6.02 16.43
C LEU A 53 2.18 5.88 17.97
N THR A 54 0.99 5.81 18.57
CA THR A 54 0.83 5.23 19.91
C THR A 54 0.94 3.71 19.83
N GLN A 55 1.08 3.06 21.00
CA GLN A 55 1.14 1.60 21.05
C GLN A 55 -0.14 0.95 20.52
N GLU A 56 -1.30 1.52 20.83
CA GLU A 56 -2.60 1.03 20.38
C GLU A 56 -2.75 1.16 18.86
N GLU A 57 -2.33 2.30 18.30
CA GLU A 57 -2.34 2.53 16.85
C GLU A 57 -1.43 1.55 16.12
N TYR A 58 -0.22 1.30 16.67
CA TYR A 58 0.70 0.32 16.11
C TYR A 58 0.09 -1.08 16.08
N GLU A 59 -0.59 -1.50 17.14
CA GLU A 59 -1.27 -2.80 17.19
C GLU A 59 -2.37 -2.93 16.12
N VAL A 60 -3.12 -1.84 15.87
CA VAL A 60 -4.10 -1.79 14.78
C VAL A 60 -3.43 -1.96 13.43
N ILE A 61 -2.34 -1.23 13.16
CA ILE A 61 -1.58 -1.33 11.91
C ILE A 61 -1.01 -2.75 11.74
N LEU A 62 -0.39 -3.31 12.78
CA LEU A 62 0.18 -4.66 12.76
C LEU A 62 -0.89 -5.72 12.47
N LYS A 63 -2.03 -5.63 13.16
CA LYS A 63 -3.16 -6.54 12.95
C LYS A 63 -3.70 -6.44 11.53
N THR A 64 -3.85 -5.23 11.02
CA THR A 64 -4.30 -4.98 9.65
C THR A 64 -3.33 -5.57 8.64
N ALA A 65 -2.03 -5.29 8.77
CA ALA A 65 -1.01 -5.83 7.89
C ALA A 65 -1.00 -7.37 7.87
N LYS A 66 -1.15 -8.00 9.03
CA LYS A 66 -1.24 -9.47 9.14
C LYS A 66 -2.51 -10.03 8.49
N SER A 67 -3.64 -9.34 8.60
CA SER A 67 -4.90 -9.78 8.00
C SER A 67 -4.90 -9.76 6.48
N LEU A 68 -4.02 -8.95 5.87
CA LEU A 68 -3.88 -8.80 4.43
C LEU A 68 -2.85 -9.75 3.80
N ILE A 69 -2.22 -10.62 4.58
CA ILE A 69 -1.30 -11.65 4.06
C ILE A 69 -2.09 -12.65 3.19
N PRO A 70 -1.53 -13.05 2.03
CA PRO A 70 -0.20 -12.73 1.50
C PRO A 70 -0.17 -11.40 0.73
N TRP A 71 0.82 -10.58 1.04
CA TRP A 71 1.11 -9.37 0.28
C TRP A 71 1.69 -9.73 -1.08
N ARG A 72 0.98 -9.37 -2.14
CA ARG A 72 1.34 -9.77 -3.50
C ARG A 72 2.44 -8.93 -4.09
N LYS A 73 2.41 -7.62 -3.85
CA LYS A 73 3.42 -6.66 -4.35
C LYS A 73 3.93 -5.78 -3.23
N GLY A 74 5.17 -5.36 -3.33
CA GLY A 74 5.90 -4.49 -2.42
C GLY A 74 7.38 -4.42 -2.84
N PRO A 75 8.29 -4.30 -1.90
CA PRO A 75 8.09 -4.28 -0.44
C PRO A 75 7.65 -2.90 0.09
N PHE A 76 7.04 -2.88 1.27
CA PHE A 76 6.61 -1.67 1.95
C PHE A 76 7.17 -1.58 3.38
N LYS A 77 7.37 -0.34 3.85
CA LYS A 77 7.63 -0.05 5.25
C LYS A 77 6.60 0.98 5.74
N VAL A 78 5.66 0.55 6.56
CA VAL A 78 4.55 1.39 7.03
C VAL A 78 4.72 1.61 8.52
N PHE A 79 4.97 2.85 8.94
CA PHE A 79 5.30 3.23 10.32
C PHE A 79 6.38 2.35 10.95
N GLY A 80 7.45 2.07 10.19
CA GLY A 80 8.54 1.21 10.64
C GLY A 80 8.26 -0.30 10.53
N LEU A 81 7.03 -0.74 10.31
CA LEU A 81 6.68 -2.14 10.07
C LEU A 81 7.12 -2.55 8.67
N GLU A 82 8.02 -3.51 8.61
CA GLU A 82 8.50 -4.09 7.35
C GLU A 82 7.50 -5.14 6.84
N ILE A 83 7.01 -4.90 5.62
CA ILE A 83 6.04 -5.75 4.93
C ILE A 83 6.71 -6.28 3.67
N ASP A 84 7.22 -7.50 3.76
CA ASP A 84 7.74 -8.21 2.61
C ASP A 84 6.60 -8.72 1.73
N SER A 85 6.88 -9.05 0.48
CA SER A 85 5.88 -9.43 -0.50
C SER A 85 6.37 -10.56 -1.40
N GLU A 86 5.44 -11.32 -1.96
CA GLU A 86 5.77 -12.36 -2.94
C GLU A 86 6.46 -11.79 -4.17
N TRP A 87 6.11 -10.58 -4.57
CA TRP A 87 6.63 -9.90 -5.74
C TRP A 87 7.26 -8.58 -5.35
N GLN A 88 8.58 -8.52 -5.45
CA GLN A 88 9.37 -7.34 -5.09
C GLN A 88 9.62 -6.46 -6.32
N SER A 89 8.89 -5.35 -6.41
CA SER A 89 8.92 -4.43 -7.56
C SER A 89 10.29 -3.75 -7.73
N ASN A 90 10.99 -3.48 -6.61
CA ASN A 90 12.33 -2.92 -6.60
C ASN A 90 13.34 -3.79 -7.35
N ILE A 91 13.28 -5.12 -7.19
CA ILE A 91 14.18 -6.05 -7.90
C ILE A 91 13.97 -5.93 -9.41
N LYS A 92 12.72 -5.98 -9.86
CA LYS A 92 12.39 -5.83 -11.28
C LYS A 92 12.82 -4.46 -11.82
N TYR A 93 12.53 -3.39 -11.08
CA TYR A 93 12.91 -2.05 -11.48
C TYR A 93 14.44 -1.90 -11.59
N ASN A 94 15.19 -2.40 -10.61
CA ASN A 94 16.66 -2.32 -10.61
C ASN A 94 17.30 -3.08 -11.79
N LEU A 95 16.67 -4.15 -12.28
CA LEU A 95 17.12 -4.85 -13.49
C LEU A 95 16.98 -4.01 -14.76
N ILE A 96 15.92 -3.21 -14.87
CA ILE A 96 15.63 -2.42 -16.08
C ILE A 96 16.16 -0.99 -16.00
N ARG A 97 16.31 -0.44 -14.79
CA ARG A 97 16.75 0.93 -14.54
C ARG A 97 18.00 1.38 -15.33
N PRO A 98 19.06 0.54 -15.50
CA PRO A 98 20.23 0.94 -16.26
C PRO A 98 19.95 1.23 -17.75
N TYR A 99 18.84 0.74 -18.28
CA TYR A 99 18.46 0.88 -19.70
C TYR A 99 17.50 2.04 -19.97
N PHE A 100 16.97 2.69 -18.91
CA PHE A 100 16.00 3.77 -19.04
C PHE A 100 16.39 4.97 -18.19
N ASN A 101 16.27 6.16 -18.77
CA ASN A 101 16.28 7.40 -18.03
C ASN A 101 14.86 7.96 -18.01
N LEU A 102 14.18 7.83 -16.87
CA LEU A 102 12.80 8.29 -16.68
C LEU A 102 12.72 9.69 -16.07
N LYS A 103 13.86 10.33 -15.79
CA LYS A 103 13.89 11.68 -15.25
C LYS A 103 13.17 12.62 -16.21
N ASP A 104 12.25 13.42 -15.68
CA ASP A 104 11.45 14.42 -16.41
C ASP A 104 10.57 13.79 -17.52
N LYS A 105 10.27 12.50 -17.46
CA LYS A 105 9.39 11.81 -18.39
C LYS A 105 7.99 11.62 -17.81
N VAL A 106 7.00 11.69 -18.68
CA VAL A 106 5.65 11.22 -18.37
C VAL A 106 5.61 9.73 -18.62
N VAL A 107 5.31 8.96 -17.57
CA VAL A 107 5.30 7.50 -17.61
C VAL A 107 3.88 7.00 -17.39
N ALA A 108 3.43 6.08 -18.24
CA ALA A 108 2.22 5.31 -18.01
C ALA A 108 2.58 3.88 -17.61
N ASP A 109 2.19 3.50 -16.40
CA ASP A 109 2.34 2.12 -15.93
C ASP A 109 0.98 1.40 -16.04
N ILE A 110 0.87 0.48 -16.99
CA ILE A 110 -0.37 -0.26 -17.25
C ILE A 110 -0.40 -1.51 -16.39
N GLY A 111 -1.41 -1.59 -15.51
CA GLY A 111 -1.54 -2.70 -14.57
C GLY A 111 -0.60 -2.60 -13.37
N CYS A 112 -0.27 -1.38 -12.95
CA CYS A 112 0.60 -1.12 -11.80
C CYS A 112 0.10 -1.74 -10.49
N ASN A 113 -1.19 -2.12 -10.39
CA ASN A 113 -1.84 -2.66 -9.21
C ASN A 113 -1.83 -1.63 -8.06
N ASN A 114 -1.03 -1.84 -7.03
CA ASN A 114 -0.89 -0.93 -5.89
C ASN A 114 0.37 -0.02 -5.97
N GLY A 115 0.88 0.16 -7.14
CA GLY A 115 2.05 1.03 -7.40
C GLY A 115 3.36 0.34 -7.62
#